data_274cf2dc6474992de080d33b780bca04
#
_entry.id   274cf2dc6474992de080d33b780bca04
#
_cell.length_a   1.000
_cell.length_b   1.000
_cell.length_c   1.000
_cell.angle_alpha   90.00
_cell.angle_beta   90.00
_cell.angle_gamma   90.00
#
_symmetry.space_group_name_H-M   'P 1'
#
loop_
_entity.id
_entity.type
_entity.pdbx_description
1 polymer ?
#
loop_
_entity_poly.entity_id
_entity_poly.type
_entity_poly.pdbx_seq_one_letter_code
_entity_poly.pdbx_strand_id
1 'polypeptide(L)' 'MQDIDIHFRQTGDNEYWLIYNQESFVIKTYNDGKFHHKLYECSKEIPEELEWFVDKIIRREIGLE' A
#
# COMPACT_ATOMS: atom_id res chain seq x y z
N MET A 1 -21.39 -11.98 7.92
CA MET A 1 -19.96 -11.80 7.64
C MET A 1 -19.81 -10.95 6.39
N GLN A 2 -18.97 -9.96 6.49
CA GLN A 2 -18.72 -9.10 5.34
C GLN A 2 -17.53 -9.59 4.55
N ASP A 3 -17.72 -9.72 3.27
CA ASP A 3 -16.61 -10.04 2.39
C ASP A 3 -15.91 -8.73 2.02
N ILE A 4 -14.67 -8.63 2.41
CA ILE A 4 -13.86 -7.47 2.05
C ILE A 4 -13.20 -7.77 0.72
N ASP A 5 -13.51 -6.93 -0.26
CA ASP A 5 -12.97 -7.10 -1.60
C ASP A 5 -11.67 -6.30 -1.72
N ILE A 6 -10.56 -6.97 -1.49
CA ILE A 6 -9.24 -6.36 -1.56
C ILE A 6 -8.40 -7.10 -2.59
N HIS A 7 -7.87 -6.34 -3.55
CA HIS A 7 -6.92 -6.86 -4.52
C HIS A 7 -5.67 -6.02 -4.47
N PHE A 8 -4.53 -6.68 -4.42
CA PHE A 8 -3.25 -6.01 -4.30
C PHE A 8 -2.26 -6.68 -5.24
N ARG A 9 -1.61 -5.88 -6.08
CA ARG A 9 -0.64 -6.42 -7.03
C ARG A 9 0.44 -5.39 -7.32
N GLN A 10 1.61 -5.91 -7.64
CA GLN A 10 2.72 -5.07 -8.05
C GLN A 10 2.58 -4.74 -9.53
N THR A 11 2.62 -3.46 -9.87
CA THR A 11 2.46 -3.01 -11.24
C THR A 11 3.76 -2.49 -11.84
N GLY A 12 4.79 -2.34 -11.02
CA GLY A 12 6.09 -1.89 -11.49
C GLY A 12 7.08 -1.91 -10.33
N ASP A 13 8.30 -1.45 -10.59
CA ASP A 13 9.28 -1.33 -9.53
C ASP A 13 8.81 -0.27 -8.54
N ASN A 14 8.65 -0.66 -7.30
CA ASN A 14 8.21 0.25 -6.24
C ASN A 14 6.83 0.84 -6.48
N GLU A 15 6.02 0.16 -7.27
CA GLU A 15 4.66 0.63 -7.54
C GLU A 15 3.69 -0.52 -7.39
N TYR A 16 2.59 -0.28 -6.69
CA TYR A 16 1.58 -1.29 -6.41
C TYR A 16 0.20 -0.73 -6.66
N TRP A 17 -0.71 -1.60 -7.01
CA TRP A 17 -2.10 -1.26 -7.24
C TRP A 17 -2.94 -1.96 -6.20
N LEU A 18 -3.74 -1.19 -5.49
CA LEU A 18 -4.65 -1.71 -4.47
C LEU A 18 -6.07 -1.35 -4.86
N ILE A 19 -6.94 -2.36 -4.87
CA ILE A 19 -8.36 -2.14 -5.11
C ILE A 19 -9.11 -2.60 -3.87
N TYR A 20 -9.87 -1.69 -3.31
CA TYR A 20 -10.62 -1.93 -2.09
C TYR A 20 -12.02 -1.36 -2.24
N ASN A 21 -13.03 -2.23 -2.12
CA ASN A 21 -14.42 -1.84 -2.26
C ASN A 21 -14.68 -1.02 -3.53
N GLN A 22 -14.13 -1.50 -4.65
CA GLN A 22 -14.30 -0.89 -5.96
C GLN A 22 -13.59 0.46 -6.12
N GLU A 23 -12.78 0.84 -5.15
CA GLU A 23 -11.92 2.00 -5.28
C GLU A 23 -10.49 1.56 -5.55
N SER A 24 -9.81 2.25 -6.45
CA SER A 24 -8.45 1.92 -6.79
C SER A 24 -7.49 2.94 -6.19
N PHE A 25 -6.36 2.44 -5.71
CA PHE A 25 -5.31 3.25 -5.11
C PHE A 25 -3.99 2.86 -5.77
N VAL A 26 -3.20 3.86 -6.11
CA VAL A 26 -1.85 3.61 -6.61
C VAL A 26 -0.88 3.95 -5.48
N ILE A 27 -0.06 2.97 -5.14
CA ILE A 27 0.88 3.09 -4.02
C ILE A 27 2.30 3.04 -4.56
N LYS A 28 3.08 4.04 -4.23
CA LYS A 28 4.49 4.08 -4.58
C LYS A 28 5.32 3.92 -3.31
N THR A 29 6.27 3.01 -3.33
CA THR A 29 7.10 2.74 -2.17
C THR A 29 8.45 3.44 -2.29
N TYR A 30 9.03 3.74 -1.13
CA TYR A 30 10.34 4.34 -1.05
C TYR A 30 11.28 3.34 -0.38
N ASN A 31 12.26 2.88 -1.12
CA ASN A 31 13.23 1.94 -0.59
C ASN A 31 14.29 2.60 0.28
N ASP A 32 14.38 3.91 0.17
CA ASP A 32 15.38 4.67 0.88
C ASP A 32 14.73 5.48 2.00
N GLY A 33 14.49 4.80 3.11
CA GLY A 33 13.87 5.42 4.27
C GLY A 33 14.68 6.54 4.90
N LYS A 34 15.93 6.70 4.50
CA LYS A 34 16.79 7.75 5.05
C LYS A 34 16.33 9.14 4.63
N PHE A 35 15.75 9.23 3.45
CA PHE A 35 15.38 10.52 2.85
C PHE A 35 13.89 10.76 2.82
N HIS A 36 13.10 9.81 3.30
CA HIS A 36 11.66 9.93 3.28
C HIS A 36 11.07 9.68 4.65
N HIS A 37 10.09 10.49 5.01
CA HIS A 37 9.38 10.33 6.26
C HIS A 37 8.35 9.20 6.21
N LYS A 38 8.01 8.77 5.00
CA LYS A 38 7.02 7.73 4.79
C LYS A 38 7.65 6.58 4.03
N LEU A 39 7.15 5.38 4.29
CA LEU A 39 7.59 4.21 3.54
C LEU A 39 6.92 4.14 2.18
N TYR A 40 5.79 4.77 2.02
CA TYR A 40 5.03 4.74 0.78
C TYR A 40 4.17 5.99 0.67
N GLU A 41 3.68 6.21 -0.54
CA GLU A 41 2.78 7.32 -0.85
C GLU A 41 1.62 6.78 -1.66
N CYS A 42 0.42 7.25 -1.37
CA CYS A 42 -0.78 6.76 -2.04
C CYS A 42 -1.43 7.89 -2.85
N SER A 43 -2.06 7.51 -3.96
CA SER A 43 -2.70 8.48 -4.85
C SER A 43 -3.87 9.22 -4.20
N LYS A 44 -4.47 8.63 -3.18
CA LYS A 44 -5.52 9.27 -2.42
C LYS A 44 -5.49 8.75 -0.99
N GLU A 45 -6.27 9.41 -0.13
CA GLU A 45 -6.27 9.08 1.28
C GLU A 45 -6.76 7.64 1.51
N ILE A 46 -6.00 6.90 2.30
CA ILE A 46 -6.35 5.52 2.63
C ILE A 46 -7.28 5.51 3.83
N PRO A 47 -8.40 4.76 3.75
CA PRO A 47 -9.28 4.61 4.90
C PRO A 47 -8.52 4.07 6.12
N GLU A 48 -8.88 4.54 7.30
CA GLU A 48 -8.20 4.16 8.51
C GLU A 48 -8.21 2.65 8.75
N GLU A 49 -9.31 2.00 8.45
CA GLU A 49 -9.43 0.55 8.63
C GLU A 49 -8.54 -0.23 7.67
N LEU A 50 -8.06 0.40 6.62
CA LEU A 50 -7.21 -0.24 5.63
C LEU A 50 -5.74 0.10 5.84
N GLU A 51 -5.47 1.15 6.57
CA GLU A 51 -4.11 1.67 6.73
C GLU A 51 -3.14 0.63 7.30
N TRP A 52 -3.56 -0.10 8.33
CA TRP A 52 -2.70 -1.12 8.94
C TRP A 52 -2.35 -2.22 7.96
N PHE A 53 -3.31 -2.58 7.11
CA PHE A 53 -3.12 -3.64 6.12
C PHE A 53 -2.10 -3.21 5.07
N VAL A 54 -2.24 -1.99 4.58
CA VAL A 54 -1.31 -1.45 3.58
C VAL A 54 0.08 -1.31 4.17
N ASP A 55 0.17 -0.79 5.37
CA ASP A 55 1.45 -0.61 6.04
C ASP A 55 2.17 -1.95 6.21
N LYS A 56 1.44 -2.97 6.63
CA LYS A 56 2.02 -4.29 6.84
C LYS A 56 2.53 -4.89 5.53
N ILE A 57 1.73 -4.79 4.48
CA ILE A 57 2.13 -5.34 3.18
C ILE A 57 3.35 -4.61 2.63
N ILE A 58 3.36 -3.30 2.71
CA ILE A 58 4.48 -2.51 2.19
C ILE A 58 5.77 -2.82 2.96
N ARG A 59 5.70 -2.91 4.27
CA ARG A 59 6.88 -3.26 5.07
C ARG A 59 7.44 -4.61 4.66
N ARG A 60 6.57 -5.55 4.38
CA ARG A 60 6.97 -6.88 3.95
C ARG A 60 7.63 -6.85 2.57
N GLU A 61 7.05 -6.06 1.65
CA GLU A 61 7.55 -5.99 0.28
C GLU A 61 8.92 -5.31 0.19
N ILE A 62 9.17 -4.33 1.04
CA ILE A 62 10.46 -3.64 1.01
C ILE A 62 11.48 -4.26 1.97
N GLY A 63 11.11 -5.36 2.63
CA GLY A 63 12.06 -6.12 3.41
C GLY A 63 12.28 -5.65 4.84
N LEU A 64 11.35 -4.90 5.40
CA LEU A 64 11.46 -4.44 6.78
C LEU A 64 10.89 -5.44 7.79
N GLU A 65 10.25 -6.48 7.32
CA GLU A 65 9.75 -7.56 8.18
C GLU A 65 10.22 -8.91 7.71
#